data_a60dc752c6ba208101ba315c22d8c885
#
_entry.id   a60dc752c6ba208101ba315c22d8c885
#
_cell.length_a   1.000
_cell.length_b   1.000
_cell.length_c   1.000
_cell.angle_alpha   90.00
_cell.angle_beta   90.00
_cell.angle_gamma   90.00
#
_symmetry.space_group_name_H-M   'P 1'
#
loop_
_entity.id
_entity.type
_entity.pdbx_description
1 polymer ?
#
loop_
_entity_poly.entity_id
_entity_poly.type
_entity_poly.pdbx_seq_one_letter_code
_entity_poly.pdbx_strand_id
1 'polypeptide(L)'
;QVEAEWLLIKDSPSTITLEELKRTSSYFTPPTYEDLPSDESTLQSLRSQNKAFSNWVQRNVRPHKMNGYAIVTLSLKKTGVPPGDATADQIDFVADLADRYSFGELRVTHEQNLVLADVKQSELLALWEELKAHGLATPNIGLLTDIICCPGGDFCSLANAKSIPIAQAIDRKSTRLNSSH
;
A
#
# COMPACT_ATOMS: atom_id res chain seq x y z
N GLN A 1 -0.14 1.02 -40.87
CA GLN A 1 -1.60 0.83 -40.69
C GLN A 1 -2.09 1.56 -39.43
N VAL A 2 -1.53 1.30 -38.23
CA VAL A 2 -1.89 1.99 -36.97
C VAL A 2 -1.72 3.51 -37.08
N GLU A 3 -0.61 3.99 -37.62
CA GLU A 3 -0.33 5.42 -37.79
C GLU A 3 -1.34 6.09 -38.76
N ALA A 4 -1.73 5.40 -39.83
CA ALA A 4 -2.74 5.93 -40.74
C ALA A 4 -4.12 6.08 -40.09
N GLU A 5 -4.54 5.10 -39.30
CA GLU A 5 -5.78 5.18 -38.52
C GLU A 5 -5.70 6.27 -37.43
N TRP A 6 -4.56 6.38 -36.75
CA TRP A 6 -4.33 7.43 -35.75
C TRP A 6 -4.47 8.83 -36.35
N LEU A 7 -3.91 9.07 -37.52
CA LEU A 7 -4.01 10.38 -38.20
C LEU A 7 -5.44 10.78 -38.51
N LEU A 8 -6.36 9.81 -38.72
CA LEU A 8 -7.77 10.08 -38.95
C LEU A 8 -8.55 10.47 -37.68
N ILE A 9 -8.11 10.01 -36.54
CA ILE A 9 -8.85 10.18 -35.26
C ILE A 9 -8.18 11.11 -34.27
N LYS A 10 -6.89 11.46 -34.44
CA LYS A 10 -6.10 12.23 -33.46
C LYS A 10 -6.71 13.59 -33.07
N ASP A 11 -7.47 14.22 -33.96
CA ASP A 11 -8.13 15.51 -33.72
C ASP A 11 -9.67 15.37 -33.67
N SER A 12 -10.16 14.15 -33.44
CA SER A 12 -11.60 13.86 -33.32
C SER A 12 -12.15 14.25 -31.94
N PRO A 13 -13.48 14.25 -31.75
CA PRO A 13 -14.11 14.46 -30.43
C PRO A 13 -13.70 13.45 -29.36
N SER A 14 -13.05 12.32 -29.75
CA SER A 14 -12.51 11.33 -28.81
C SER A 14 -11.14 11.71 -28.24
N THR A 15 -10.51 12.76 -28.77
CA THR A 15 -9.20 13.24 -28.26
C THR A 15 -9.42 14.17 -27.08
N ILE A 16 -8.65 13.93 -26.00
CA ILE A 16 -8.68 14.77 -24.81
C ILE A 16 -8.18 16.17 -25.18
N THR A 17 -9.02 17.19 -24.95
CA THR A 17 -8.66 18.59 -25.19
C THR A 17 -7.67 19.10 -24.14
N LEU A 18 -6.93 20.18 -24.48
CA LEU A 18 -6.06 20.83 -23.50
C LEU A 18 -6.83 21.40 -22.32
N GLU A 19 -8.08 21.82 -22.51
CA GLU A 19 -8.97 22.29 -21.45
C GLU A 19 -9.31 21.15 -20.50
N GLU A 20 -9.70 20.00 -21.03
CA GLU A 20 -10.00 18.81 -20.22
C GLU A 20 -8.76 18.30 -19.49
N LEU A 21 -7.59 18.31 -20.12
CA LEU A 21 -6.33 17.98 -19.47
C LEU A 21 -6.04 18.91 -18.30
N LYS A 22 -6.21 20.22 -18.47
CA LYS A 22 -6.04 21.20 -17.38
C LYS A 22 -7.04 20.99 -16.26
N ARG A 23 -8.31 20.77 -16.61
CA ARG A 23 -9.38 20.50 -15.64
C ARG A 23 -9.07 19.26 -14.80
N THR A 24 -8.69 18.17 -15.46
CA THR A 24 -8.35 16.92 -14.77
C THR A 24 -7.10 17.07 -13.91
N SER A 25 -6.06 17.74 -14.43
CA SER A 25 -4.81 17.97 -13.70
C SER A 25 -5.02 18.82 -12.44
N SER A 26 -6.02 19.70 -12.41
CA SER A 26 -6.31 20.54 -11.24
C SER A 26 -6.83 19.76 -10.03
N TYR A 27 -7.29 18.52 -10.21
CA TYR A 27 -7.68 17.62 -9.10
C TYR A 27 -6.48 16.96 -8.40
N PHE A 28 -5.31 16.99 -9.02
CA PHE A 28 -4.08 16.35 -8.50
C PHE A 28 -3.10 17.41 -8.03
N THR A 29 -3.45 18.11 -6.95
CA THR A 29 -2.56 19.10 -6.34
C THR A 29 -1.66 18.42 -5.32
N PRO A 30 -0.33 18.63 -5.38
CA PRO A 30 0.57 18.10 -4.34
C PRO A 30 0.19 18.67 -2.97
N PRO A 31 0.32 17.89 -1.89
CA PRO A 31 0.15 18.41 -0.54
C PRO A 31 1.21 19.46 -0.22
N THR A 32 0.91 20.34 0.74
CA THR A 32 1.88 21.32 1.23
C THR A 32 2.80 20.64 2.23
N TYR A 33 3.97 20.19 1.77
CA TYR A 33 4.98 19.58 2.63
C TYR A 33 5.64 20.63 3.54
N GLU A 34 5.94 20.20 4.76
CA GLU A 34 6.81 20.96 5.66
C GLU A 34 8.28 20.72 5.28
N ASP A 35 9.14 21.70 5.51
CA ASP A 35 10.60 21.53 5.38
C ASP A 35 11.12 20.83 6.65
N LEU A 36 11.21 19.51 6.59
CA LEU A 36 11.61 18.66 7.70
C LEU A 36 13.03 18.14 7.49
N PRO A 37 13.85 18.12 8.55
CA PRO A 37 15.14 17.41 8.49
C PRO A 37 14.89 15.90 8.30
N SER A 38 15.87 15.22 7.72
CA SER A 38 15.87 13.75 7.76
C SER A 38 16.03 13.28 9.20
N ASP A 39 15.12 12.46 9.70
CA ASP A 39 15.14 11.90 11.05
C ASP A 39 15.74 10.48 11.12
N GLU A 40 16.72 10.24 10.26
CA GLU A 40 17.32 8.92 10.06
C GLU A 40 18.04 8.39 11.31
N SER A 41 18.67 9.27 12.09
CA SER A 41 19.37 8.90 13.33
C SER A 41 18.40 8.45 14.42
N THR A 42 17.30 9.18 14.61
CA THR A 42 16.23 8.80 15.57
C THR A 42 15.57 7.50 15.12
N LEU A 43 15.23 7.38 13.85
CA LEU A 43 14.65 6.15 13.30
C LEU A 43 15.58 4.95 13.49
N GLN A 44 16.88 5.10 13.26
CA GLN A 44 17.87 4.04 13.49
C GLN A 44 17.97 3.65 14.97
N SER A 45 17.92 4.61 15.89
CA SER A 45 17.88 4.35 17.33
C SER A 45 16.64 3.53 17.72
N LEU A 46 15.45 3.92 17.26
CA LEU A 46 14.20 3.20 17.50
C LEU A 46 14.24 1.76 16.94
N ARG A 47 14.79 1.59 15.75
CA ARG A 47 14.96 0.26 15.12
C ARG A 47 15.90 -0.64 15.92
N SER A 48 16.98 -0.09 16.51
CA SER A 48 17.91 -0.88 17.32
C SER A 48 17.29 -1.35 18.63
N GLN A 49 16.32 -0.61 19.18
CA GLN A 49 15.65 -0.91 20.44
C GLN A 49 14.44 -1.86 20.24
N ASN A 50 13.86 -1.91 19.04
CA ASN A 50 12.67 -2.71 18.74
C ASN A 50 12.82 -3.50 17.45
N LYS A 51 13.16 -4.78 17.57
CA LYS A 51 13.36 -5.69 16.43
C LYS A 51 12.09 -5.84 15.56
N ALA A 52 10.91 -5.89 16.17
CA ALA A 52 9.66 -6.04 15.42
C ALA A 52 9.36 -4.77 14.59
N PHE A 53 9.54 -3.59 15.16
CA PHE A 53 9.45 -2.33 14.45
C PHE A 53 10.51 -2.24 13.34
N SER A 54 11.76 -2.64 13.63
CA SER A 54 12.83 -2.65 12.63
C SER A 54 12.50 -3.52 11.41
N ASN A 55 11.93 -4.71 11.63
CA ASN A 55 11.51 -5.60 10.56
C ASN A 55 10.38 -4.99 9.73
N TRP A 56 9.40 -4.35 10.39
CA TRP A 56 8.31 -3.68 9.70
C TRP A 56 8.82 -2.50 8.87
N VAL A 57 9.68 -1.64 9.41
CA VAL A 57 10.29 -0.53 8.66
C VAL A 57 11.03 -1.07 7.44
N GLN A 58 11.81 -2.13 7.58
CA GLN A 58 12.58 -2.71 6.47
C GLN A 58 11.68 -3.21 5.32
N ARG A 59 10.49 -3.71 5.62
CA ARG A 59 9.60 -4.31 4.64
C ARG A 59 8.54 -3.35 4.11
N ASN A 60 7.91 -2.61 4.99
CA ASN A 60 6.70 -1.85 4.70
C ASN A 60 6.95 -0.36 4.45
N VAL A 61 8.16 0.14 4.77
CA VAL A 61 8.49 1.56 4.59
C VAL A 61 9.47 1.74 3.43
N ARG A 62 9.21 2.75 2.62
CA ARG A 62 10.06 3.16 1.50
C ARG A 62 10.43 4.63 1.62
N PRO A 63 11.60 5.04 1.11
CA PRO A 63 12.01 6.44 1.10
C PRO A 63 11.02 7.27 0.26
N HIS A 64 10.75 8.47 0.74
CA HIS A 64 9.95 9.46 0.03
C HIS A 64 10.88 10.45 -0.70
N LYS A 65 10.36 11.13 -1.76
CA LYS A 65 11.10 12.17 -2.49
C LYS A 65 11.37 13.44 -1.67
N MET A 66 10.53 13.70 -0.66
CA MET A 66 10.68 14.82 0.27
C MET A 66 11.37 14.35 1.54
N ASN A 67 12.36 15.11 2.00
CA ASN A 67 13.08 14.83 3.25
C ASN A 67 12.11 14.84 4.44
N GLY A 68 12.37 13.98 5.42
CA GLY A 68 11.54 13.87 6.62
C GLY A 68 10.22 13.11 6.44
N TYR A 69 9.91 12.69 5.21
CA TYR A 69 8.73 11.87 4.90
C TYR A 69 9.11 10.44 4.50
N ALA A 70 8.14 9.54 4.56
CA ALA A 70 8.25 8.15 4.17
C ALA A 70 6.95 7.65 3.52
N ILE A 71 7.06 6.64 2.67
CA ILE A 71 5.93 5.92 2.07
C ILE A 71 5.71 4.65 2.89
N VAL A 72 4.49 4.43 3.37
CA VAL A 72 4.14 3.28 4.22
C VAL A 72 3.13 2.40 3.50
N THR A 73 3.50 1.13 3.28
CA THR A 73 2.59 0.12 2.74
C THR A 73 1.94 -0.68 3.87
N LEU A 74 0.62 -0.66 3.93
CA LEU A 74 -0.20 -1.44 4.85
C LEU A 74 -0.50 -2.78 4.22
N SER A 75 -0.01 -3.86 4.83
CA SER A 75 -0.25 -5.21 4.31
C SER A 75 -1.65 -5.70 4.65
N LEU A 76 -2.44 -6.04 3.64
CA LEU A 76 -3.72 -6.75 3.76
C LEU A 76 -3.52 -8.29 3.66
N LYS A 77 -2.34 -8.79 4.07
CA LYS A 77 -1.94 -10.20 3.94
C LYS A 77 -1.54 -10.78 5.29
N LYS A 78 -2.41 -10.60 6.30
CA LYS A 78 -2.24 -11.28 7.59
C LYS A 78 -2.45 -12.77 7.43
N THR A 79 -1.56 -13.58 8.01
CA THR A 79 -1.66 -15.04 7.96
C THR A 79 -3.02 -15.54 8.44
N GLY A 80 -3.65 -16.39 7.62
CA GLY A 80 -4.96 -16.98 7.90
C GLY A 80 -6.16 -16.17 7.41
N VAL A 81 -5.95 -14.96 6.91
CA VAL A 81 -7.00 -14.11 6.28
C VAL A 81 -6.88 -14.27 4.75
N PRO A 82 -7.98 -14.19 3.99
CA PRO A 82 -7.89 -14.12 2.53
C PRO A 82 -7.01 -12.95 2.10
N PRO A 83 -6.05 -13.16 1.18
CA PRO A 83 -5.15 -12.10 0.76
C PRO A 83 -5.88 -10.94 0.10
N GLY A 84 -5.59 -9.72 0.55
CA GLY A 84 -6.16 -8.50 0.00
C GLY A 84 -7.50 -8.08 0.62
N ASP A 85 -8.06 -8.88 1.53
CA ASP A 85 -9.31 -8.53 2.21
C ASP A 85 -9.06 -7.57 3.38
N ALA A 86 -10.00 -6.63 3.54
CA ALA A 86 -10.10 -5.75 4.69
C ALA A 86 -11.55 -5.72 5.18
N THR A 87 -11.72 -5.62 6.50
CA THR A 87 -13.05 -5.40 7.10
C THR A 87 -13.47 -3.94 6.95
N ALA A 88 -14.78 -3.66 7.08
CA ALA A 88 -15.29 -2.29 7.10
C ALA A 88 -14.60 -1.46 8.18
N ASP A 89 -14.48 -2.00 9.41
CA ASP A 89 -13.81 -1.32 10.53
C ASP A 89 -12.32 -1.01 10.22
N GLN A 90 -11.63 -1.89 9.49
CA GLN A 90 -10.25 -1.64 9.06
C GLN A 90 -10.19 -0.53 8.01
N ILE A 91 -11.13 -0.46 7.09
CA ILE A 91 -11.18 0.60 6.07
C ILE A 91 -11.48 1.96 6.72
N ASP A 92 -12.43 2.03 7.62
CA ASP A 92 -12.75 3.25 8.38
C ASP A 92 -11.53 3.70 9.21
N PHE A 93 -10.89 2.77 9.90
CA PHE A 93 -9.66 3.05 10.65
C PHE A 93 -8.51 3.57 9.75
N VAL A 94 -8.32 2.98 8.58
CA VAL A 94 -7.27 3.43 7.64
C VAL A 94 -7.60 4.80 7.03
N ALA A 95 -8.89 5.12 6.83
CA ALA A 95 -9.31 6.47 6.42
C ALA A 95 -8.91 7.51 7.49
N ASP A 96 -9.18 7.24 8.76
CA ASP A 96 -8.74 8.10 9.88
C ASP A 96 -7.21 8.23 9.95
N LEU A 97 -6.47 7.15 9.65
CA LEU A 97 -5.01 7.22 9.57
C LEU A 97 -4.54 8.09 8.40
N ALA A 98 -5.20 8.00 7.25
CA ALA A 98 -4.85 8.83 6.09
C ALA A 98 -5.01 10.32 6.41
N ASP A 99 -6.10 10.69 7.08
CA ASP A 99 -6.35 12.09 7.50
C ASP A 99 -5.28 12.59 8.47
N ARG A 100 -4.85 11.75 9.41
CA ARG A 100 -3.87 12.15 10.44
C ARG A 100 -2.42 12.11 9.98
N TYR A 101 -2.06 11.15 9.14
CA TYR A 101 -0.66 10.83 8.82
C TYR A 101 -0.26 11.05 7.36
N SER A 102 -1.22 11.21 6.42
CA SER A 102 -0.93 11.22 4.98
C SER A 102 -1.76 12.23 4.18
N PHE A 103 -1.99 13.42 4.74
CA PHE A 103 -2.74 14.53 4.11
C PHE A 103 -4.13 14.14 3.57
N GLY A 104 -4.79 13.17 4.19
CA GLY A 104 -6.08 12.63 3.74
C GLY A 104 -5.99 11.77 2.49
N GLU A 105 -4.79 11.34 2.09
CA GLU A 105 -4.60 10.53 0.89
C GLU A 105 -4.27 9.07 1.23
N LEU A 106 -5.07 8.16 0.68
CA LEU A 106 -4.87 6.72 0.71
C LEU A 106 -4.83 6.19 -0.72
N ARG A 107 -3.84 5.35 -1.03
CA ARG A 107 -3.70 4.71 -2.35
C ARG A 107 -3.85 3.20 -2.25
N VAL A 108 -4.38 2.59 -3.32
CA VAL A 108 -4.40 1.14 -3.50
C VAL A 108 -3.26 0.71 -4.41
N THR A 109 -2.73 -0.49 -4.19
CA THR A 109 -1.68 -1.06 -5.04
C THR A 109 -2.22 -2.23 -5.87
N HIS A 110 -1.53 -2.55 -6.97
CA HIS A 110 -1.84 -3.73 -7.77
C HIS A 110 -1.48 -5.04 -7.03
N GLU A 111 -0.67 -4.96 -5.98
CA GLU A 111 -0.40 -6.09 -5.08
C GLU A 111 -1.48 -6.26 -4.01
N GLN A 112 -2.64 -5.64 -4.13
CA GLN A 112 -3.74 -5.74 -3.16
C GLN A 112 -3.32 -5.30 -1.73
N ASN A 113 -2.61 -4.20 -1.62
CA ASN A 113 -2.25 -3.52 -0.37
C ASN A 113 -2.70 -2.06 -0.41
N LEU A 114 -2.62 -1.38 0.73
CA LEU A 114 -2.91 0.05 0.85
C LEU A 114 -1.62 0.82 1.10
N VAL A 115 -1.58 2.09 0.72
CA VAL A 115 -0.40 2.97 0.90
C VAL A 115 -0.82 4.30 1.48
N LEU A 116 -0.16 4.68 2.59
CA LEU A 116 -0.07 6.04 3.08
C LEU A 116 1.20 6.64 2.48
N ALA A 117 1.04 7.60 1.57
CA ALA A 117 2.15 8.03 0.72
C ALA A 117 3.08 9.04 1.39
N ASP A 118 2.62 9.77 2.40
CA ASP A 118 3.23 11.02 2.85
C ASP A 118 3.40 11.09 4.38
N VAL A 119 3.82 9.97 5.00
CA VAL A 119 3.96 9.85 6.46
C VAL A 119 5.26 10.52 6.93
N LYS A 120 5.20 11.36 7.98
CA LYS A 120 6.40 11.92 8.60
C LYS A 120 7.23 10.82 9.26
N GLN A 121 8.55 10.83 9.05
CA GLN A 121 9.46 9.81 9.64
C GLN A 121 9.38 9.76 11.16
N SER A 122 9.19 10.90 11.81
CA SER A 122 9.02 11.02 13.27
C SER A 122 7.76 10.33 13.81
N GLU A 123 6.76 10.09 12.95
CA GLU A 123 5.47 9.49 13.32
C GLU A 123 5.40 7.98 13.03
N LEU A 124 6.44 7.40 12.41
CA LEU A 124 6.44 5.99 12.00
C LEU A 124 6.23 5.01 13.16
N LEU A 125 6.77 5.27 14.33
CA LEU A 125 6.59 4.40 15.48
C LEU A 125 5.14 4.42 16.01
N ALA A 126 4.57 5.61 16.13
CA ALA A 126 3.18 5.78 16.58
C ALA A 126 2.21 5.12 15.59
N LEU A 127 2.39 5.37 14.29
CA LEU A 127 1.61 4.73 13.24
C LEU A 127 1.73 3.19 13.29
N TRP A 128 2.94 2.65 13.47
CA TRP A 128 3.15 1.20 13.57
C TRP A 128 2.41 0.58 14.75
N GLU A 129 2.41 1.24 15.92
CA GLU A 129 1.68 0.76 17.10
C GLU A 129 0.16 0.69 16.85
N GLU A 130 -0.40 1.71 16.20
CA GLU A 130 -1.81 1.72 15.82
C GLU A 130 -2.14 0.65 14.78
N LEU A 131 -1.34 0.51 13.74
CA LEU A 131 -1.49 -0.52 12.70
C LEU A 131 -1.41 -1.94 13.30
N LYS A 132 -0.50 -2.15 14.26
CA LYS A 132 -0.35 -3.43 14.95
C LYS A 132 -1.61 -3.80 15.73
N ALA A 133 -2.23 -2.86 16.41
CA ALA A 133 -3.47 -3.09 17.15
C ALA A 133 -4.63 -3.54 16.24
N HIS A 134 -4.65 -3.11 14.97
CA HIS A 134 -5.68 -3.46 13.99
C HIS A 134 -5.27 -4.59 13.02
N GLY A 135 -4.09 -5.21 13.24
CA GLY A 135 -3.60 -6.32 12.44
C GLY A 135 -3.15 -5.95 11.02
N LEU A 136 -2.77 -4.67 10.79
CA LEU A 136 -2.35 -4.11 9.51
C LEU A 136 -0.82 -3.89 9.41
N ALA A 137 -0.06 -4.28 10.44
CA ALA A 137 1.40 -4.12 10.50
C ALA A 137 2.18 -5.40 10.17
N THR A 138 1.65 -6.28 9.34
CA THR A 138 2.39 -7.51 8.94
C THR A 138 3.63 -7.13 8.13
N PRO A 139 4.86 -7.54 8.54
CA PRO A 139 6.11 -7.14 7.89
C PRO A 139 6.45 -8.10 6.74
N ASN A 140 5.63 -8.13 5.70
CA ASN A 140 5.76 -9.11 4.63
C ASN A 140 5.81 -8.56 3.20
N ILE A 141 5.82 -7.24 3.02
CA ILE A 141 5.85 -6.63 1.68
C ILE A 141 7.05 -7.15 0.88
N GLY A 142 6.74 -7.68 -0.31
CA GLY A 142 7.73 -8.28 -1.23
C GLY A 142 8.23 -9.66 -0.81
N LEU A 143 7.64 -10.30 0.20
CA LEU A 143 7.90 -11.70 0.55
C LEU A 143 6.88 -12.65 -0.12
N LEU A 144 7.13 -13.96 -0.05
CA LEU A 144 6.18 -14.97 -0.53
C LEU A 144 4.81 -14.87 0.17
N THR A 145 4.77 -14.40 1.41
CA THR A 145 3.54 -14.16 2.18
C THR A 145 2.80 -12.87 1.79
N ASP A 146 3.38 -12.05 0.92
CA ASP A 146 2.68 -10.94 0.24
C ASP A 146 2.02 -11.42 -1.07
N ILE A 147 1.39 -12.58 -1.01
CA ILE A 147 0.80 -13.25 -2.17
C ILE A 147 -0.42 -12.50 -2.69
N ILE A 148 -0.47 -12.27 -4.01
CA ILE A 148 -1.65 -11.75 -4.69
C ILE A 148 -2.59 -12.93 -4.97
N CYS A 149 -3.87 -12.75 -4.72
CA CYS A 149 -4.88 -13.79 -4.92
C CYS A 149 -6.12 -13.23 -5.63
N CYS A 150 -6.50 -13.88 -6.72
CA CYS A 150 -7.81 -13.66 -7.32
C CYS A 150 -8.89 -14.20 -6.36
N PRO A 151 -10.08 -13.56 -6.21
CA PRO A 151 -11.18 -14.09 -5.40
C PRO A 151 -11.67 -15.46 -5.86
N GLY A 152 -11.48 -15.82 -7.15
CA GLY A 152 -11.80 -17.14 -7.66
C GLY A 152 -13.29 -17.50 -7.54
N GLY A 153 -13.58 -18.80 -7.51
CA GLY A 153 -14.96 -19.32 -7.48
C GLY A 153 -15.75 -19.03 -6.20
N ASP A 154 -15.12 -18.40 -5.20
CA ASP A 154 -15.86 -17.98 -4.00
C ASP A 154 -16.66 -16.68 -4.24
N PHE A 155 -16.21 -15.80 -5.16
CA PHE A 155 -16.83 -14.50 -5.43
C PHE A 155 -16.97 -14.16 -6.92
N CYS A 156 -16.43 -14.97 -7.83
CA CYS A 156 -16.44 -14.71 -9.26
C CYS A 156 -17.19 -15.80 -10.03
N SER A 157 -18.29 -15.44 -10.67
CA SER A 157 -19.11 -16.39 -11.48
C SER A 157 -18.39 -16.91 -12.73
N LEU A 158 -17.31 -16.27 -13.16
CA LEU A 158 -16.50 -16.69 -14.32
C LEU A 158 -15.34 -17.62 -13.94
N ALA A 159 -15.08 -17.80 -12.65
CA ALA A 159 -13.95 -18.60 -12.20
C ALA A 159 -14.27 -20.10 -12.18
N ASN A 160 -13.29 -20.90 -12.62
CA ASN A 160 -13.38 -22.35 -12.60
C ASN A 160 -12.63 -23.01 -11.40
N ALA A 161 -12.00 -22.20 -10.54
CA ALA A 161 -11.22 -22.68 -9.40
C ALA A 161 -11.36 -21.77 -8.19
N LYS A 162 -11.13 -22.34 -6.99
CA LYS A 162 -11.08 -21.62 -5.71
C LYS A 162 -9.62 -21.27 -5.39
N SER A 163 -9.24 -20.02 -5.55
CA SER A 163 -7.86 -19.53 -5.37
C SER A 163 -7.52 -19.25 -3.91
N ILE A 164 -8.48 -18.71 -3.14
CA ILE A 164 -8.27 -18.28 -1.74
C ILE A 164 -7.74 -19.43 -0.85
N PRO A 165 -8.35 -20.65 -0.82
CA PRO A 165 -7.84 -21.74 0.01
C PRO A 165 -6.40 -22.15 -0.33
N ILE A 166 -6.03 -22.08 -1.61
CA ILE A 166 -4.67 -22.38 -2.08
C ILE A 166 -3.68 -21.33 -1.58
N ALA A 167 -4.00 -20.04 -1.75
CA ALA A 167 -3.18 -18.94 -1.28
C ALA A 167 -2.97 -18.99 0.23
N GLN A 168 -4.02 -19.25 1.01
CA GLN A 168 -3.94 -19.42 2.47
C GLN A 168 -3.10 -20.65 2.89
N ALA A 169 -3.12 -21.73 2.10
CA ALA A 169 -2.29 -22.92 2.37
C ALA A 169 -0.80 -22.61 2.14
N ILE A 170 -0.47 -21.88 1.08
CA ILE A 170 0.88 -21.42 0.77
C ILE A 170 1.38 -20.48 1.88
N ASP A 171 0.59 -19.48 2.27
CA ASP A 171 0.93 -18.51 3.32
C ASP A 171 1.24 -19.23 4.65
N ARG A 172 0.35 -20.11 5.13
CA ARG A 172 0.57 -20.85 6.38
C ARG A 172 1.83 -21.69 6.35
N LYS A 173 2.15 -22.33 5.22
CA LYS A 173 3.36 -23.14 5.08
C LYS A 173 4.62 -22.27 5.11
N SER A 174 4.59 -21.14 4.40
CA SER A 174 5.72 -20.20 4.34
C SER A 174 6.00 -19.55 5.69
N THR A 175 4.96 -19.18 6.44
CA THR A 175 5.09 -18.62 7.79
C THR A 175 5.72 -19.62 8.75
N ARG A 176 5.35 -20.90 8.69
CA ARG A 176 5.96 -21.96 9.53
C ARG A 176 7.44 -22.18 9.21
N LEU A 177 7.84 -22.17 7.95
CA LEU A 177 9.23 -22.32 7.55
C LEU A 177 10.10 -21.15 8.06
N ASN A 178 9.59 -19.94 8.02
CA ASN A 178 10.30 -18.76 8.53
C ASN A 178 10.37 -18.68 10.06
N SER A 179 9.51 -19.39 10.79
CA SER A 179 9.51 -19.45 12.25
C SER A 179 10.49 -20.48 12.82
N SER A 180 11.09 -21.33 11.96
CA SER A 180 11.98 -22.43 12.34
C SER A 180 13.47 -22.06 12.23
N HIS A 181 13.78 -20.80 11.93
CA HIS A 181 15.10 -20.19 11.87
C HIS A 181 15.16 -18.94 12.75
#